data_e4870b12f20f366ffbcdbd3389cf0a45
#
_entry.id   e4870b12f20f366ffbcdbd3389cf0a45
#
_cell.length_a   1.000
_cell.length_b   1.000
_cell.length_c   1.000
_cell.angle_alpha   90.00
_cell.angle_beta   90.00
_cell.angle_gamma   90.00
#
_symmetry.space_group_name_H-M   'P 1'
#
loop_
_entity.id
_entity.type
_entity.pdbx_description
1 polymer ?
#
loop_
_entity_poly.entity_id
_entity_poly.type
_entity_poly.pdbx_seq_one_letter_code
_entity_poly.pdbx_strand_id
1 'polypeptide(L)'
;MLFLLGIGSIGWAMLSLFFAGTVLPDWMGLGDLSRGPLYIESMAVNVGLWSALGAFAVFGAAFQRLRLAAVLTFVVCGAGFAGGRILAMVQGAKPDIYTVIALALEVGIVVAASAAYVSEKTRIARDAKELKKAERAALEAALAGEHAATAAEPPAPTPVQQP
;
A
#
# COMPACT_ATOMS: atom_id res chain seq x y z
N MET A 1 -2.02 6.25 7.47
CA MET A 1 -3.04 6.08 6.43
C MET A 1 -3.42 4.62 6.22
N LEU A 2 -2.51 3.71 5.83
CA LEU A 2 -2.86 2.28 5.62
C LEU A 2 -3.59 1.62 6.80
N PHE A 3 -3.15 1.86 8.01
CA PHE A 3 -3.78 1.33 9.20
C PHE A 3 -5.25 1.79 9.34
N LEU A 4 -5.53 3.06 9.07
CA LEU A 4 -6.89 3.60 9.09
C LEU A 4 -7.75 3.03 7.97
N LEU A 5 -7.21 2.90 6.76
CA LEU A 5 -7.89 2.23 5.65
C LEU A 5 -8.19 0.77 5.99
N GLY A 6 -7.23 0.07 6.61
CA GLY A 6 -7.39 -1.31 7.01
C GLY A 6 -8.50 -1.49 8.05
N ILE A 7 -8.48 -0.71 9.13
CA ILE A 7 -9.53 -0.75 10.16
C ILE A 7 -10.89 -0.34 9.58
N GLY A 8 -10.95 0.71 8.75
CA GLY A 8 -12.18 1.14 8.10
C GLY A 8 -12.78 0.04 7.22
N SER A 9 -11.95 -0.65 6.43
CA SER A 9 -12.39 -1.75 5.57
C SER A 9 -12.89 -2.95 6.37
N ILE A 10 -12.20 -3.35 7.44
CA ILE A 10 -12.65 -4.41 8.35
C ILE A 10 -13.94 -3.98 9.06
N GLY A 11 -13.99 -2.74 9.53
CA GLY A 11 -15.19 -2.17 10.16
C GLY A 11 -16.40 -2.21 9.25
N TRP A 12 -16.24 -1.82 7.97
CA TRP A 12 -17.30 -1.94 6.96
C TRP A 12 -17.74 -3.40 6.78
N ALA A 13 -16.79 -4.33 6.67
CA ALA A 13 -17.10 -5.75 6.54
C ALA A 13 -17.88 -6.29 7.75
N MET A 14 -17.51 -5.89 8.96
CA MET A 14 -18.23 -6.27 10.19
C MET A 14 -19.63 -5.67 10.25
N LEU A 15 -19.78 -4.40 9.88
CA LEU A 15 -21.10 -3.76 9.79
C LEU A 15 -21.97 -4.46 8.75
N SER A 16 -21.43 -4.80 7.58
CA SER A 16 -22.13 -5.53 6.54
C SER A 16 -22.51 -6.94 6.98
N LEU A 17 -21.69 -7.61 7.80
CA LEU A 17 -21.97 -8.95 8.30
C LEU A 17 -23.11 -8.96 9.32
N PHE A 18 -23.07 -8.05 10.31
CA PHE A 18 -24.00 -8.09 11.44
C PHE A 18 -25.23 -7.23 11.24
N PHE A 19 -25.16 -6.20 10.41
CA PHE A 19 -26.20 -5.20 10.21
C PHE A 19 -26.56 -5.00 8.74
N ALA A 20 -26.46 -6.08 7.93
CA ALA A 20 -26.70 -6.03 6.48
C ALA A 20 -27.98 -5.29 6.11
N GLY A 21 -29.11 -5.63 6.72
CA GLY A 21 -30.43 -5.02 6.44
C GLY A 21 -30.56 -3.54 6.84
N THR A 22 -29.58 -2.98 7.56
CA THR A 22 -29.58 -1.58 7.96
C THR A 22 -28.56 -0.75 7.17
N VAL A 23 -27.42 -1.37 6.82
CA VAL A 23 -26.28 -0.69 6.23
C VAL A 23 -26.27 -0.80 4.71
N LEU A 24 -26.81 -1.91 4.17
CA LEU A 24 -26.82 -2.18 2.75
C LEU A 24 -28.22 -1.94 2.17
N PRO A 25 -28.34 -1.43 0.94
CA PRO A 25 -29.63 -1.18 0.31
C PRO A 25 -30.43 -2.44 0.07
N ASP A 26 -31.77 -2.35 0.13
CA ASP A 26 -32.68 -3.47 -0.07
C ASP A 26 -32.52 -4.18 -1.42
N TRP A 27 -32.12 -3.43 -2.47
CA TRP A 27 -31.89 -3.99 -3.80
C TRP A 27 -30.70 -4.98 -3.86
N MET A 28 -29.83 -5.01 -2.85
CA MET A 28 -28.79 -6.04 -2.73
C MET A 28 -29.34 -7.40 -2.28
N GLY A 29 -30.66 -7.52 -2.08
CA GLY A 29 -31.30 -8.77 -1.71
C GLY A 29 -30.99 -9.28 -0.30
N LEU A 30 -30.44 -8.42 0.57
CA LEU A 30 -29.99 -8.78 1.91
C LEU A 30 -31.10 -8.71 2.95
N GLY A 31 -32.21 -8.04 2.61
CA GLY A 31 -33.44 -8.00 3.41
C GLY A 31 -34.38 -9.20 3.20
N ASP A 32 -34.20 -9.95 2.14
CA ASP A 32 -35.01 -11.13 1.84
C ASP A 32 -34.41 -12.38 2.48
N LEU A 33 -35.22 -13.11 3.24
CA LEU A 33 -34.87 -14.38 3.90
C LEU A 33 -34.52 -15.50 2.91
N SER A 34 -34.77 -15.31 1.61
CA SER A 34 -34.50 -16.29 0.56
C SER A 34 -33.01 -16.61 0.36
N ARG A 35 -32.09 -15.76 0.83
CA ARG A 35 -30.64 -15.92 0.68
C ARG A 35 -30.23 -16.38 -0.72
N GLY A 36 -30.80 -15.76 -1.75
CA GLY A 36 -30.56 -16.08 -3.15
C GLY A 36 -29.13 -15.79 -3.61
N PRO A 37 -28.81 -16.04 -4.89
CA PRO A 37 -27.46 -15.83 -5.44
C PRO A 37 -26.94 -14.40 -5.21
N LEU A 38 -27.78 -13.37 -5.32
CA LEU A 38 -27.38 -11.98 -5.08
C LEU A 38 -26.90 -11.74 -3.63
N TYR A 39 -27.53 -12.42 -2.66
CA TYR A 39 -27.06 -12.38 -1.27
C TYR A 39 -25.63 -12.92 -1.14
N ILE A 40 -25.35 -14.08 -1.79
CA ILE A 40 -24.01 -14.69 -1.76
C ILE A 40 -22.97 -13.74 -2.35
N GLU A 41 -23.24 -13.16 -3.51
CA GLU A 41 -22.33 -12.22 -4.17
C GLU A 41 -22.12 -10.95 -3.33
N SER A 42 -23.19 -10.39 -2.78
CA SER A 42 -23.11 -9.22 -1.91
C SER A 42 -22.28 -9.49 -0.65
N MET A 43 -22.42 -10.65 -0.05
CA MET A 43 -21.63 -11.06 1.11
C MET A 43 -20.16 -11.31 0.74
N ALA A 44 -19.91 -11.93 -0.41
CA ALA A 44 -18.53 -12.13 -0.90
C ALA A 44 -17.79 -10.80 -1.08
N VAL A 45 -18.45 -9.76 -1.63
CA VAL A 45 -17.85 -8.46 -1.83
C VAL A 45 -17.78 -7.65 -0.52
N ASN A 46 -18.92 -7.49 0.18
CA ASN A 46 -18.99 -6.57 1.33
C ASN A 46 -18.32 -7.15 2.59
N VAL A 47 -18.30 -8.46 2.76
CA VAL A 47 -17.64 -9.08 3.91
C VAL A 47 -16.29 -9.67 3.51
N GLY A 48 -16.26 -10.55 2.52
CA GLY A 48 -15.05 -11.28 2.13
C GLY A 48 -13.96 -10.35 1.61
N LEU A 49 -14.25 -9.63 0.52
CA LEU A 49 -13.25 -8.79 -0.14
C LEU A 49 -12.79 -7.62 0.76
N TRP A 50 -13.72 -6.90 1.41
CA TRP A 50 -13.35 -5.80 2.29
C TRP A 50 -12.57 -6.25 3.54
N SER A 51 -12.86 -7.42 4.11
CA SER A 51 -12.04 -8.00 5.19
C SER A 51 -10.62 -8.31 4.71
N ALA A 52 -10.48 -8.93 3.53
CA ALA A 52 -9.19 -9.28 2.96
C ALA A 52 -8.34 -8.02 2.65
N LEU A 53 -8.94 -7.01 2.01
CA LEU A 53 -8.28 -5.73 1.75
C LEU A 53 -7.87 -5.03 3.05
N GLY A 54 -8.75 -5.04 4.05
CA GLY A 54 -8.47 -4.45 5.36
C GLY A 54 -7.33 -5.16 6.08
N ALA A 55 -7.32 -6.48 6.12
CA ALA A 55 -6.23 -7.27 6.68
C ALA A 55 -4.91 -6.98 5.95
N PHE A 56 -4.93 -6.97 4.62
CA PHE A 56 -3.74 -6.67 3.82
C PHE A 56 -3.20 -5.26 4.09
N ALA A 57 -4.07 -4.26 4.28
CA ALA A 57 -3.67 -2.90 4.64
C ALA A 57 -3.02 -2.83 6.04
N VAL A 58 -3.57 -3.56 7.03
CA VAL A 58 -2.98 -3.66 8.38
C VAL A 58 -1.60 -4.31 8.32
N PHE A 59 -1.44 -5.41 7.59
CA PHE A 59 -0.14 -6.04 7.36
C PHE A 59 0.82 -5.10 6.60
N GLY A 60 0.36 -4.39 5.58
CA GLY A 60 1.15 -3.38 4.88
C GLY A 60 1.58 -2.21 5.76
N ALA A 61 0.80 -1.86 6.78
CA ALA A 61 1.20 -0.87 7.78
C ALA A 61 2.29 -1.40 8.72
N ALA A 62 2.21 -2.68 9.10
CA ALA A 62 3.16 -3.33 10.01
C ALA A 62 4.48 -3.72 9.32
N PHE A 63 4.42 -4.20 8.08
CA PHE A 63 5.57 -4.73 7.35
C PHE A 63 5.96 -3.82 6.19
N GLN A 64 7.12 -3.19 6.26
CA GLN A 64 7.60 -2.25 5.23
C GLN A 64 7.63 -2.85 3.82
N ARG A 65 7.97 -4.13 3.70
CA ARG A 65 8.05 -4.84 2.41
C ARG A 65 6.69 -4.94 1.71
N LEU A 66 5.58 -4.97 2.47
CA LEU A 66 4.23 -5.09 1.94
C LEU A 66 3.55 -3.72 1.73
N ARG A 67 4.13 -2.64 2.28
CA ARG A 67 3.49 -1.32 2.33
C ARG A 67 3.13 -0.79 0.94
N LEU A 68 4.08 -0.83 0.01
CA LEU A 68 3.86 -0.31 -1.35
C LEU A 68 2.81 -1.14 -2.10
N ALA A 69 2.86 -2.48 -1.96
CA ALA A 69 1.89 -3.38 -2.54
C ALA A 69 0.49 -3.15 -1.97
N ALA A 70 0.36 -3.00 -0.65
CA ALA A 70 -0.92 -2.72 0.00
C ALA A 70 -1.53 -1.40 -0.47
N VAL A 71 -0.73 -0.32 -0.56
CA VAL A 71 -1.20 0.97 -1.09
C VAL A 71 -1.66 0.83 -2.53
N LEU A 72 -0.88 0.16 -3.39
CA LEU A 72 -1.22 -0.04 -4.80
C LEU A 72 -2.52 -0.86 -4.95
N THR A 73 -2.74 -1.85 -4.10
CA THR A 73 -3.98 -2.64 -4.10
C THR A 73 -5.21 -1.74 -3.87
N PHE A 74 -5.15 -0.80 -2.92
CA PHE A 74 -6.25 0.15 -2.72
C PHE A 74 -6.46 1.09 -3.90
N VAL A 75 -5.40 1.53 -4.59
CA VAL A 75 -5.53 2.32 -5.83
C VAL A 75 -6.25 1.51 -6.91
N VAL A 76 -5.80 0.28 -7.16
CA VAL A 76 -6.34 -0.55 -8.24
C VAL A 76 -7.77 -0.99 -7.94
N CYS A 77 -8.05 -1.49 -6.73
CA CYS A 77 -9.38 -1.93 -6.35
C CYS A 77 -10.37 -0.75 -6.29
N GLY A 78 -9.97 0.38 -5.71
CA GLY A 78 -10.81 1.58 -5.66
C GLY A 78 -11.12 2.11 -7.05
N ALA A 79 -10.13 2.18 -7.95
CA ALA A 79 -10.35 2.57 -9.35
C ALA A 79 -11.26 1.58 -10.08
N GLY A 80 -11.12 0.29 -9.83
CA GLY A 80 -11.99 -0.75 -10.40
C GLY A 80 -13.44 -0.60 -9.95
N PHE A 81 -13.69 -0.41 -8.67
CA PHE A 81 -15.04 -0.19 -8.15
C PHE A 81 -15.66 1.10 -8.67
N ALA A 82 -14.93 2.22 -8.60
CA ALA A 82 -15.41 3.51 -9.14
C ALA A 82 -15.68 3.42 -10.65
N GLY A 83 -14.77 2.82 -11.40
CA GLY A 83 -14.93 2.62 -12.85
C GLY A 83 -16.14 1.75 -13.20
N GLY A 84 -16.36 0.65 -12.46
CA GLY A 84 -17.53 -0.21 -12.65
C GLY A 84 -18.84 0.53 -12.40
N ARG A 85 -18.93 1.36 -11.34
CA ARG A 85 -20.11 2.19 -11.05
C ARG A 85 -20.35 3.23 -12.14
N ILE A 86 -19.30 3.93 -12.58
CA ILE A 86 -19.39 4.91 -13.66
C ILE A 86 -19.87 4.24 -14.95
N LEU A 87 -19.31 3.08 -15.30
CA LEU A 87 -19.73 2.34 -16.49
C LEU A 87 -21.20 1.94 -16.42
N ALA A 88 -21.67 1.45 -15.27
CA ALA A 88 -23.09 1.10 -15.08
C ALA A 88 -24.01 2.35 -15.28
N MET A 89 -23.60 3.51 -14.75
CA MET A 89 -24.35 4.75 -14.96
C MET A 89 -24.37 5.18 -16.43
N VAL A 90 -23.25 5.04 -17.15
CA VAL A 90 -23.18 5.31 -18.60
C VAL A 90 -24.10 4.37 -19.38
N GLN A 91 -24.28 3.13 -18.93
CA GLN A 91 -25.21 2.16 -19.50
C GLN A 91 -26.68 2.42 -19.12
N GLY A 92 -26.97 3.49 -18.38
CA GLY A 92 -28.33 3.91 -18.06
C GLY A 92 -28.82 3.49 -16.66
N ALA A 93 -27.99 2.90 -15.82
CA ALA A 93 -28.33 2.64 -14.42
C ALA A 93 -28.54 3.97 -13.67
N LYS A 94 -29.63 4.07 -12.93
CA LYS A 94 -29.93 5.26 -12.11
C LYS A 94 -29.26 5.12 -10.75
N PRO A 95 -28.34 6.05 -10.40
CA PRO A 95 -27.69 6.00 -9.10
C PRO A 95 -28.67 6.35 -7.97
N ASP A 96 -28.61 5.62 -6.88
CA ASP A 96 -29.23 5.97 -5.61
C ASP A 96 -28.21 6.69 -4.68
N ILE A 97 -28.67 7.11 -3.52
CA ILE A 97 -27.81 7.82 -2.55
C ILE A 97 -26.64 6.96 -2.09
N TYR A 98 -26.84 5.64 -1.95
CA TYR A 98 -25.77 4.70 -1.59
C TYR A 98 -24.69 4.66 -2.68
N THR A 99 -25.10 4.55 -3.94
CA THR A 99 -24.17 4.53 -5.09
C THR A 99 -23.34 5.82 -5.16
N VAL A 100 -23.95 6.98 -4.91
CA VAL A 100 -23.24 8.27 -4.92
C VAL A 100 -22.23 8.37 -3.79
N ILE A 101 -22.61 7.98 -2.56
CA ILE A 101 -21.73 7.99 -1.40
C ILE A 101 -20.56 7.01 -1.60
N ALA A 102 -20.86 5.79 -2.06
CA ALA A 102 -19.85 4.78 -2.31
C ALA A 102 -18.84 5.24 -3.38
N LEU A 103 -19.31 5.82 -4.49
CA LEU A 103 -18.45 6.38 -5.53
C LEU A 103 -17.55 7.50 -5.00
N ALA A 104 -18.09 8.42 -4.20
CA ALA A 104 -17.32 9.50 -3.59
C ALA A 104 -16.21 8.96 -2.65
N LEU A 105 -16.52 7.94 -1.85
CA LEU A 105 -15.55 7.27 -0.98
C LEU A 105 -14.48 6.54 -1.79
N GLU A 106 -14.84 5.81 -2.84
CA GLU A 106 -13.90 5.09 -3.71
C GLU A 106 -12.93 6.05 -4.39
N VAL A 107 -13.43 7.15 -4.96
CA VAL A 107 -12.58 8.20 -5.55
C VAL A 107 -11.66 8.82 -4.48
N GLY A 108 -12.19 9.12 -3.30
CA GLY A 108 -11.40 9.63 -2.17
C GLY A 108 -10.27 8.66 -1.77
N ILE A 109 -10.56 7.37 -1.69
CA ILE A 109 -9.57 6.31 -1.41
C ILE A 109 -8.50 6.27 -2.50
N VAL A 110 -8.90 6.30 -3.78
CA VAL A 110 -7.94 6.29 -4.91
C VAL A 110 -7.00 7.48 -4.84
N VAL A 111 -7.53 8.69 -4.62
CA VAL A 111 -6.71 9.91 -4.51
C VAL A 111 -5.75 9.83 -3.33
N ALA A 112 -6.26 9.48 -2.14
CA ALA A 112 -5.45 9.39 -0.93
C ALA A 112 -4.38 8.28 -1.04
N ALA A 113 -4.72 7.12 -1.57
CA ALA A 113 -3.80 6.02 -1.78
C ALA A 113 -2.75 6.36 -2.85
N SER A 114 -3.14 7.02 -3.94
CA SER A 114 -2.19 7.47 -4.98
C SER A 114 -1.17 8.47 -4.43
N ALA A 115 -1.61 9.44 -3.63
CA ALA A 115 -0.72 10.38 -2.97
C ALA A 115 0.26 9.67 -2.01
N ALA A 116 -0.24 8.71 -1.23
CA ALA A 116 0.61 7.90 -0.35
C ALA A 116 1.60 7.02 -1.13
N TYR A 117 1.20 6.46 -2.26
CA TYR A 117 2.08 5.69 -3.15
C TYR A 117 3.25 6.53 -3.63
N VAL A 118 2.98 7.74 -4.16
CA VAL A 118 4.02 8.66 -4.63
C VAL A 118 4.94 9.06 -3.48
N SER A 119 4.39 9.39 -2.32
CA SER A 119 5.17 9.76 -1.13
C SER A 119 6.10 8.62 -0.69
N GLU A 120 5.61 7.40 -0.59
CA GLU A 120 6.39 6.24 -0.18
C GLU A 120 7.50 5.90 -1.20
N LYS A 121 7.18 5.94 -2.50
CA LYS A 121 8.16 5.74 -3.57
C LYS A 121 9.28 6.79 -3.53
N THR A 122 8.93 8.06 -3.27
CA THR A 122 9.90 9.15 -3.13
C THR A 122 10.79 8.93 -1.90
N ARG A 123 10.22 8.49 -0.78
CA ARG A 123 10.98 8.16 0.43
C ARG A 123 11.99 7.05 0.17
N ILE A 124 11.57 5.93 -0.42
CA ILE A 124 12.45 4.81 -0.76
C ILE A 124 13.60 5.27 -1.67
N ALA A 125 13.31 6.12 -2.66
CA ALA A 125 14.33 6.65 -3.55
C ALA A 125 15.34 7.57 -2.84
N ARG A 126 14.91 8.35 -1.84
CA ARG A 126 15.80 9.16 -1.00
C ARG A 126 16.70 8.29 -0.13
N ASP A 127 16.11 7.33 0.58
CA ASP A 127 16.84 6.42 1.46
C ASP A 127 17.91 5.65 0.68
N ALA A 128 17.60 5.18 -0.52
CA ALA A 128 18.57 4.52 -1.41
C ALA A 128 19.70 5.44 -1.87
N LYS A 129 19.45 6.73 -2.09
CA LYS A 129 20.48 7.72 -2.43
C LYS A 129 21.42 7.99 -1.24
N GLU A 130 20.85 8.15 -0.05
CA GLU A 130 21.64 8.37 1.17
C GLU A 130 22.53 7.17 1.48
N LEU A 131 22.02 5.95 1.33
CA LEU A 131 22.79 4.73 1.51
C LEU A 131 23.99 4.67 0.56
N LYS A 132 23.76 4.93 -0.74
CA LYS A 132 24.85 4.98 -1.74
C LYS A 132 25.89 6.06 -1.44
N LYS A 133 25.46 7.21 -0.91
CA LYS A 133 26.37 8.27 -0.51
C LYS A 133 27.22 7.86 0.68
N ALA A 134 26.61 7.20 1.68
CA ALA A 134 27.33 6.69 2.83
C ALA A 134 28.33 5.59 2.45
N GLU A 135 27.96 4.67 1.55
CA GLU A 135 28.87 3.64 1.03
C GLU A 135 30.08 4.25 0.31
N ARG A 136 29.86 5.27 -0.53
CA ARG A 136 30.98 5.97 -1.21
C ARG A 136 31.91 6.67 -0.23
N ALA A 137 31.35 7.39 0.74
CA ALA A 137 32.16 8.05 1.77
C ALA A 137 32.97 7.05 2.61
N ALA A 138 32.39 5.90 2.94
CA ALA A 138 33.10 4.85 3.65
C ALA A 138 34.24 4.25 2.81
N LEU A 139 34.01 4.04 1.51
CA LEU A 139 35.05 3.56 0.59
C LEU A 139 36.20 4.57 0.43
N GLU A 140 35.89 5.84 0.26
CA GLU A 140 36.89 6.92 0.17
C GLU A 140 37.72 7.01 1.45
N ALA A 141 37.09 6.92 2.62
CA ALA A 141 37.77 6.92 3.90
C ALA A 141 38.70 5.69 4.08
N ALA A 142 38.25 4.51 3.64
CA ALA A 142 39.06 3.29 3.64
C ALA A 142 40.31 3.43 2.75
N LEU A 143 40.15 3.93 1.53
CA LEU A 143 41.26 4.17 0.60
C LEU A 143 42.24 5.22 1.12
N ALA A 144 41.76 6.29 1.72
CA ALA A 144 42.61 7.30 2.34
C ALA A 144 43.41 6.73 3.51
N GLY A 145 42.81 5.85 4.33
CA GLY A 145 43.50 5.15 5.41
C GLY A 145 44.59 4.22 4.91
N GLU A 146 44.34 3.47 3.84
CA GLU A 146 45.32 2.57 3.22
C GLU A 146 46.52 3.35 2.65
N HIS A 147 46.28 4.47 1.97
CA HIS A 147 47.36 5.34 1.48
C HIS A 147 48.20 5.94 2.63
N ALA A 148 47.56 6.35 3.71
CA ALA A 148 48.29 6.85 4.89
C ALA A 148 49.13 5.76 5.57
N ALA A 149 48.64 4.52 5.65
CA ALA A 149 49.38 3.41 6.18
C ALA A 149 50.61 3.04 5.31
N THR A 150 50.42 3.04 3.99
CA THR A 150 51.54 2.76 3.05
C THR A 150 52.61 3.87 3.08
N ALA A 151 52.22 5.14 3.28
CA ALA A 151 53.14 6.27 3.38
C ALA A 151 53.94 6.27 4.72
N ALA A 152 53.42 5.59 5.77
CA ALA A 152 54.06 5.51 7.06
C ALA A 152 55.04 4.31 7.18
N GLU A 153 55.13 3.45 6.16
CA GLU A 153 56.06 2.33 6.17
C GLU A 153 57.51 2.84 6.09
N PRO A 154 58.37 2.53 7.07
CA PRO A 154 59.75 3.02 7.07
C PRO A 154 60.51 2.52 5.84
N PRO A 155 61.40 3.31 5.24
CA PRO A 155 62.18 2.90 4.07
C PRO A 155 62.90 1.59 4.37
N ALA A 156 62.84 0.67 3.42
CA ALA A 156 63.52 -0.63 3.54
C ALA A 156 64.99 -0.45 3.92
N PRO A 157 65.52 -1.23 4.85
CA PRO A 157 66.92 -1.11 5.27
C PRO A 157 67.86 -1.23 4.05
N THR A 158 68.70 -0.21 3.91
CA THR A 158 69.70 -0.16 2.82
C THR A 158 70.58 -1.42 2.91
N PRO A 159 70.76 -2.16 1.81
CA PRO A 159 71.62 -3.35 1.84
C PRO A 159 73.02 -2.94 2.29
N VAL A 160 73.47 -3.51 3.42
CA VAL A 160 74.84 -3.33 3.91
C VAL A 160 75.78 -3.95 2.87
N GLN A 161 76.53 -3.11 2.16
CA GLN A 161 77.63 -3.59 1.35
C GLN A 161 78.68 -4.18 2.28
N GLN A 162 78.79 -5.50 2.21
CA GLN A 162 79.88 -6.17 2.87
C GLN A 162 81.22 -5.91 2.09
N PRO A 163 82.32 -5.70 2.78
CA PRO A 163 83.58 -5.44 2.15
C PRO A 163 84.22 -6.69 1.47
#